data_0f552de369243fc6c2098ef0f6284a88
#
_entry.id   0f552de369243fc6c2098ef0f6284a88
#
_cell.length_a   1.000
_cell.length_b   1.000
_cell.length_c   1.000
_cell.angle_alpha   90.00
_cell.angle_beta   90.00
_cell.angle_gamma   90.00
#
_symmetry.space_group_name_H-M   'P 1'
#
loop_
_entity.id
_entity.type
_entity.pdbx_description
1 polymer ?
#
loop_
_entity_poly.entity_id
_entity_poly.type
_entity_poly.pdbx_seq_one_letter_code
_entity_poly.pdbx_strand_id
1 'polypeptide(L)'
;MVFISSKKIKGKERYYLEKSIRLLDGNVKKFSVYLKDYNSKEKYKEISNYKKLLDNKVYNESIEFASKYYRKLNVFSEDLLKKLEEIKLDYREIAKKLSQNQVQDVIDRFTVNFTYESNAIEGNSLTLKDVTFVLHEKKAIGGKSLREIYEALNTREAMEMVFSNKLKIREKNIIKLHEILVKNTGVAE
;
A
#
# COMPACT_ATOMS: atom_id res chain seq x y z
N MET A 1 8.15 13.42 9.55
CA MET A 1 8.93 14.66 9.26
C MET A 1 10.32 14.46 9.85
N VAL A 2 11.37 14.92 9.16
CA VAL A 2 12.76 14.92 9.67
C VAL A 2 13.09 16.35 10.08
N PHE A 3 13.70 16.53 11.26
CA PHE A 3 14.06 17.84 11.77
C PHE A 3 15.44 17.81 12.46
N ILE A 4 16.05 18.97 12.58
CA ILE A 4 17.33 19.12 13.28
C ILE A 4 17.05 19.64 14.68
N SER A 5 17.62 18.98 15.67
CA SER A 5 17.58 19.42 17.08
C SER A 5 18.98 19.72 17.58
N SER A 6 19.13 20.64 18.53
CA SER A 6 20.38 20.87 19.25
C SER A 6 20.25 20.42 20.71
N LYS A 7 21.36 19.92 21.28
CA LYS A 7 21.46 19.52 22.68
C LYS A 7 22.80 20.03 23.26
N LYS A 8 22.75 20.64 24.42
CA LYS A 8 23.96 21.05 25.15
C LYS A 8 24.49 19.88 25.94
N ILE A 9 25.65 19.33 25.56
CA ILE A 9 26.29 18.19 26.24
C ILE A 9 27.70 18.61 26.66
N LYS A 10 28.01 18.55 27.92
CA LYS A 10 29.30 18.98 28.53
C LYS A 10 29.71 20.39 28.06
N GLY A 11 28.76 21.34 28.09
CA GLY A 11 29.01 22.72 27.69
C GLY A 11 29.08 23.02 26.19
N LYS A 12 29.11 22.00 25.37
CA LYS A 12 29.17 22.13 23.89
C LYS A 12 27.79 21.84 23.27
N GLU A 13 27.40 22.65 22.29
CA GLU A 13 26.19 22.42 21.50
C GLU A 13 26.45 21.33 20.46
N ARG A 14 25.56 20.34 20.43
CA ARG A 14 25.59 19.22 19.47
C ARG A 14 24.30 19.15 18.71
N TYR A 15 24.40 18.91 17.41
CA TYR A 15 23.26 18.85 16.50
C TYR A 15 22.92 17.42 16.14
N TYR A 16 21.63 17.12 16.02
CA TYR A 16 21.12 15.80 15.70
C TYR A 16 20.05 15.91 14.63
N LEU A 17 20.11 15.02 13.67
CA LEU A 17 19.01 14.79 12.74
C LEU A 17 18.06 13.79 13.38
N GLU A 18 16.80 14.16 13.51
CA GLU A 18 15.81 13.37 14.26
C GLU A 18 14.59 13.08 13.40
N LYS A 19 14.01 11.88 13.62
CA LYS A 19 12.76 11.42 12.99
C LYS A 19 11.98 10.60 14.01
N SER A 20 10.71 10.90 14.14
CA SER A 20 9.79 10.10 14.95
C SER A 20 8.84 9.32 14.06
N ILE A 21 8.58 8.07 14.38
CA ILE A 21 7.60 7.22 13.72
C ILE A 21 6.63 6.66 14.76
N ARG A 22 5.40 6.42 14.33
CA ARG A 22 4.43 5.68 15.13
C ARG A 22 4.54 4.21 14.77
N LEU A 23 4.75 3.37 15.78
CA LEU A 23 4.82 1.92 15.65
C LEU A 23 3.40 1.30 15.59
N LEU A 24 3.32 0.01 15.26
CA LEU A 24 2.04 -0.71 15.12
C LEU A 24 1.26 -0.81 16.44
N ASP A 25 1.95 -0.78 17.57
CA ASP A 25 1.34 -0.77 18.90
C ASP A 25 0.82 0.61 19.35
N GLY A 26 0.97 1.62 18.47
CA GLY A 26 0.56 3.00 18.73
C GLY A 26 1.63 3.87 19.41
N ASN A 27 2.70 3.27 19.93
CA ASN A 27 3.80 4.00 20.55
C ASN A 27 4.61 4.82 19.52
N VAL A 28 5.18 5.93 19.98
CA VAL A 28 6.05 6.77 19.14
C VAL A 28 7.51 6.47 19.49
N LYS A 29 8.27 6.04 18.49
CA LYS A 29 9.71 5.83 18.61
C LYS A 29 10.48 6.93 17.90
N LYS A 30 11.44 7.51 18.60
CA LYS A 30 12.30 8.59 18.12
C LYS A 30 13.66 8.02 17.71
N PHE A 31 14.11 8.38 16.53
CA PHE A 31 15.42 8.04 15.98
C PHE A 31 16.25 9.30 15.86
N SER A 32 17.54 9.21 16.15
CA SER A 32 18.46 10.34 16.04
C SER A 32 19.81 9.88 15.47
N VAL A 33 20.41 10.75 14.67
CA VAL A 33 21.78 10.61 14.17
C VAL A 33 22.54 11.89 14.51
N TYR A 34 23.71 11.74 15.13
CA TYR A 34 24.55 12.88 15.45
C TYR A 34 25.16 13.47 14.18
N LEU A 35 25.04 14.79 14.04
CA LEU A 35 25.63 15.54 12.95
C LEU A 35 27.02 15.99 13.38
N LYS A 36 28.03 15.24 12.96
CA LYS A 36 29.43 15.59 13.21
C LYS A 36 29.77 16.84 12.38
N ASP A 37 30.45 17.81 13.00
CA ASP A 37 30.93 19.03 12.33
C ASP A 37 29.83 19.86 11.62
N TYR A 38 28.63 19.94 12.23
CA TYR A 38 27.54 20.75 11.74
C TYR A 38 27.92 22.24 11.74
N ASN A 39 28.55 22.69 10.65
CA ASN A 39 28.88 24.09 10.42
C ASN A 39 27.97 24.66 9.30
N SER A 40 27.57 25.92 9.45
CA SER A 40 26.46 26.51 8.71
C SER A 40 26.65 26.70 7.20
N LYS A 41 27.84 26.49 6.67
CA LYS A 41 28.18 26.81 5.25
C LYS A 41 28.24 25.64 4.28
N GLU A 42 28.41 24.39 4.73
CA GLU A 42 28.53 23.19 3.84
C GLU A 42 27.37 22.18 3.99
N LYS A 43 26.23 22.65 4.42
CA LYS A 43 25.11 21.91 4.98
C LYS A 43 24.46 20.83 4.12
N TYR A 44 24.37 21.00 2.81
CA TYR A 44 23.41 20.21 2.02
C TYR A 44 23.87 18.79 1.64
N LYS A 45 25.14 18.57 1.35
CA LYS A 45 25.64 17.24 0.98
C LYS A 45 25.73 16.29 2.16
N GLU A 46 26.21 16.76 3.30
CA GLU A 46 26.33 15.94 4.51
C GLU A 46 24.97 15.58 5.10
N ILE A 47 24.04 16.52 5.14
CA ILE A 47 22.66 16.26 5.62
C ILE A 47 21.99 15.18 4.79
N SER A 48 22.20 15.11 3.47
CA SER A 48 21.65 14.07 2.62
C SER A 48 22.15 12.66 3.02
N ASN A 49 23.44 12.53 3.35
CA ASN A 49 24.01 11.25 3.80
C ASN A 49 23.47 10.85 5.18
N TYR A 50 23.39 11.79 6.12
CA TYR A 50 22.81 11.54 7.44
C TYR A 50 21.32 11.21 7.35
N LYS A 51 20.60 11.82 6.42
CA LYS A 51 19.20 11.49 6.16
C LYS A 51 19.05 10.05 5.66
N LYS A 52 19.89 9.61 4.72
CA LYS A 52 19.90 8.21 4.26
C LYS A 52 20.17 7.23 5.40
N LEU A 53 21.16 7.53 6.24
CA LEU A 53 21.47 6.70 7.42
C LEU A 53 20.28 6.62 8.39
N LEU A 54 19.62 7.75 8.62
CA LEU A 54 18.43 7.81 9.49
C LEU A 54 17.26 7.03 8.89
N ASP A 55 17.01 7.17 7.59
CA ASP A 55 15.94 6.47 6.89
C ASP A 55 16.19 4.95 6.88
N ASN A 56 17.42 4.50 6.64
CA ASN A 56 17.79 3.07 6.73
C ASN A 56 17.59 2.52 8.15
N LYS A 57 17.98 3.29 9.17
CA LYS A 57 17.78 2.90 10.56
C LYS A 57 16.30 2.75 10.90
N VAL A 58 15.49 3.69 10.44
CA VAL A 58 14.03 3.65 10.61
C VAL A 58 13.42 2.46 9.87
N TYR A 59 13.86 2.21 8.65
CA TYR A 59 13.42 1.10 7.80
C TYR A 59 13.66 -0.25 8.49
N ASN A 60 14.91 -0.53 8.86
CA ASN A 60 15.29 -1.80 9.50
C ASN A 60 14.55 -2.01 10.85
N GLU A 61 14.47 -0.98 11.65
CA GLU A 61 13.78 -1.06 12.95
C GLU A 61 12.26 -1.26 12.79
N SER A 62 11.65 -0.70 11.74
CA SER A 62 10.24 -0.92 11.44
C SER A 62 9.96 -2.38 11.07
N ILE A 63 10.84 -3.00 10.28
CA ILE A 63 10.75 -4.42 9.90
C ILE A 63 10.88 -5.31 11.13
N GLU A 64 11.94 -5.10 11.94
CA GLU A 64 12.17 -5.88 13.14
C GLU A 64 11.02 -5.75 14.15
N PHE A 65 10.48 -4.54 14.31
CA PHE A 65 9.33 -4.33 15.20
C PHE A 65 8.08 -5.03 14.67
N ALA A 66 7.77 -4.89 13.39
CA ALA A 66 6.59 -5.47 12.79
C ALA A 66 6.63 -7.00 12.83
N SER A 67 7.78 -7.63 12.53
CA SER A 67 7.94 -9.07 12.60
C SER A 67 7.67 -9.60 14.01
N LYS A 68 8.23 -8.96 15.04
CA LYS A 68 8.00 -9.32 16.45
C LYS A 68 6.55 -9.09 16.88
N TYR A 69 5.93 -8.01 16.40
CA TYR A 69 4.54 -7.68 16.73
C TYR A 69 3.57 -8.71 16.16
N TYR A 70 3.70 -9.06 14.87
CA TYR A 70 2.83 -10.02 14.21
C TYR A 70 3.15 -11.49 14.53
N ARG A 71 4.37 -11.81 14.95
CA ARG A 71 4.74 -13.17 15.39
C ARG A 71 3.81 -13.71 16.48
N LYS A 72 3.25 -12.83 17.31
CA LYS A 72 2.28 -13.20 18.34
C LYS A 72 1.01 -13.86 17.79
N LEU A 73 0.68 -13.64 16.52
CA LEU A 73 -0.47 -14.24 15.86
C LEU A 73 -0.21 -15.71 15.44
N ASN A 74 1.03 -16.15 15.43
CA ASN A 74 1.48 -17.50 15.07
C ASN A 74 0.94 -18.02 13.73
N VAL A 75 0.70 -17.14 12.76
CA VAL A 75 0.16 -17.46 11.43
C VAL A 75 1.30 -17.65 10.41
N PHE A 76 2.34 -16.82 10.51
CA PHE A 76 3.45 -16.77 9.56
C PHE A 76 4.80 -16.87 10.26
N SER A 77 5.80 -17.41 9.54
CA SER A 77 7.19 -17.41 10.00
C SER A 77 7.74 -15.98 10.12
N GLU A 78 8.75 -15.80 10.96
CA GLU A 78 9.38 -14.49 11.16
C GLU A 78 9.98 -13.94 9.87
N ASP A 79 10.61 -14.79 9.06
CA ASP A 79 11.21 -14.40 7.78
C ASP A 79 10.17 -13.93 6.78
N LEU A 80 9.01 -14.61 6.72
CA LEU A 80 7.91 -14.19 5.87
C LEU A 80 7.32 -12.85 6.34
N LEU A 81 7.19 -12.65 7.65
CA LEU A 81 6.71 -11.37 8.21
C LEU A 81 7.66 -10.21 7.89
N LYS A 82 8.98 -10.44 7.97
CA LYS A 82 9.99 -9.44 7.57
C LYS A 82 9.84 -9.08 6.09
N LYS A 83 9.76 -10.09 5.23
CA LYS A 83 9.59 -9.88 3.78
C LYS A 83 8.30 -9.15 3.42
N LEU A 84 7.19 -9.45 4.07
CA LEU A 84 5.93 -8.74 3.87
C LEU A 84 6.01 -7.27 4.31
N GLU A 85 6.69 -6.99 5.41
CA GLU A 85 6.87 -5.61 5.88
C GLU A 85 7.82 -4.82 4.95
N GLU A 86 8.89 -5.45 4.43
CA GLU A 86 9.77 -4.87 3.41
C GLU A 86 8.96 -4.46 2.17
N ILE A 87 8.21 -5.38 1.58
CA ILE A 87 7.36 -5.12 0.40
C ILE A 87 6.39 -3.96 0.69
N LYS A 88 5.76 -3.95 1.85
CA LYS A 88 4.83 -2.89 2.26
C LYS A 88 5.51 -1.53 2.38
N LEU A 89 6.72 -1.47 2.94
CA LEU A 89 7.47 -0.22 3.09
C LEU A 89 7.94 0.29 1.73
N ASP A 90 8.45 -0.59 0.88
CA ASP A 90 8.92 -0.25 -0.47
C ASP A 90 7.76 0.26 -1.34
N TYR A 91 6.62 -0.43 -1.30
CA TYR A 91 5.39 0.03 -1.97
C TYR A 91 4.99 1.44 -1.52
N ARG A 92 5.03 1.72 -0.22
CA ARG A 92 4.70 3.05 0.31
C ARG A 92 5.67 4.14 -0.17
N GLU A 93 6.95 3.83 -0.28
CA GLU A 93 7.94 4.79 -0.80
C GLU A 93 7.77 5.05 -2.30
N ILE A 94 7.40 4.02 -3.08
CA ILE A 94 7.06 4.17 -4.50
C ILE A 94 5.78 4.99 -4.65
N ALA A 95 4.71 4.63 -3.92
CA ALA A 95 3.42 5.30 -3.99
C ALA A 95 3.49 6.80 -3.66
N LYS A 96 4.36 7.21 -2.73
CA LYS A 96 4.59 8.63 -2.40
C LYS A 96 5.18 9.45 -3.55
N LYS A 97 5.86 8.80 -4.50
CA LYS A 97 6.50 9.46 -5.64
C LYS A 97 5.57 9.60 -6.85
N LEU A 98 4.46 8.88 -6.84
CA LEU A 98 3.47 8.89 -7.91
C LEU A 98 2.51 10.07 -7.72
N SER A 99 2.15 10.71 -8.82
CA SER A 99 1.02 11.64 -8.85
C SER A 99 -0.30 10.88 -8.71
N GLN A 100 -1.36 11.57 -8.33
CA GLN A 100 -2.69 10.97 -8.20
C GLN A 100 -3.16 10.29 -9.50
N ASN A 101 -2.88 10.89 -10.65
CA ASN A 101 -3.22 10.31 -11.95
C ASN A 101 -2.44 9.02 -12.23
N GLN A 102 -1.15 8.97 -11.89
CA GLN A 102 -0.34 7.76 -12.03
C GLN A 102 -0.83 6.64 -11.11
N VAL A 103 -1.22 6.95 -9.89
CA VAL A 103 -1.83 5.96 -8.98
C VAL A 103 -3.13 5.43 -9.56
N GLN A 104 -3.98 6.31 -10.10
CA GLN A 104 -5.24 5.89 -10.71
C GLN A 104 -5.01 5.00 -11.95
N ASP A 105 -4.07 5.34 -12.82
CA ASP A 105 -3.71 4.52 -13.98
C ASP A 105 -3.23 3.10 -13.58
N VAL A 106 -2.42 3.00 -12.53
CA VAL A 106 -2.00 1.69 -11.98
C VAL A 106 -3.20 0.89 -11.46
N ILE A 107 -4.12 1.53 -10.73
CA ILE A 107 -5.34 0.89 -10.22
C ILE A 107 -6.23 0.43 -11.36
N ASP A 108 -6.43 1.26 -12.38
CA ASP A 108 -7.28 0.94 -13.53
C ASP A 108 -6.73 -0.26 -14.31
N ARG A 109 -5.43 -0.28 -14.62
CA ARG A 109 -4.77 -1.42 -15.28
C ARG A 109 -4.85 -2.69 -14.44
N PHE A 110 -4.60 -2.58 -13.15
CA PHE A 110 -4.74 -3.71 -12.24
C PHE A 110 -6.18 -4.25 -12.25
N THR A 111 -7.17 -3.36 -12.15
CA THR A 111 -8.59 -3.74 -12.14
C THR A 111 -8.99 -4.48 -13.42
N VAL A 112 -8.57 -3.99 -14.59
CA VAL A 112 -8.83 -4.67 -15.88
C VAL A 112 -8.24 -6.08 -15.90
N ASN A 113 -6.96 -6.22 -15.57
CA ASN A 113 -6.28 -7.53 -15.57
C ASN A 113 -6.87 -8.47 -14.51
N PHE A 114 -7.08 -7.99 -13.31
CA PHE A 114 -7.67 -8.78 -12.23
C PHE A 114 -9.07 -9.27 -12.59
N THR A 115 -9.91 -8.39 -13.14
CA THR A 115 -11.25 -8.75 -13.60
C THR A 115 -11.22 -9.84 -14.68
N TYR A 116 -10.34 -9.67 -15.68
CA TYR A 116 -10.17 -10.67 -16.74
C TYR A 116 -9.74 -12.03 -16.17
N GLU A 117 -8.66 -12.08 -15.41
CA GLU A 117 -8.10 -13.33 -14.88
C GLU A 117 -9.08 -14.04 -13.91
N SER A 118 -9.69 -13.27 -13.00
CA SER A 118 -10.65 -13.85 -12.05
C SER A 118 -11.87 -14.42 -12.73
N ASN A 119 -12.47 -13.68 -13.65
CA ASN A 119 -13.66 -14.14 -14.36
C ASN A 119 -13.36 -15.30 -15.32
N ALA A 120 -12.18 -15.31 -15.96
CA ALA A 120 -11.74 -16.41 -16.81
C ALA A 120 -11.61 -17.74 -16.05
N ILE A 121 -11.12 -17.70 -14.79
CA ILE A 121 -11.05 -18.90 -13.94
C ILE A 121 -12.45 -19.45 -13.64
N GLU A 122 -13.47 -18.59 -13.57
CA GLU A 122 -14.86 -18.96 -13.33
C GLU A 122 -15.63 -19.31 -14.63
N GLY A 123 -14.93 -19.35 -15.77
CA GLY A 123 -15.49 -19.75 -17.06
C GLY A 123 -16.13 -18.63 -17.87
N ASN A 124 -15.91 -17.36 -17.50
CA ASN A 124 -16.33 -16.22 -18.31
C ASN A 124 -15.54 -16.17 -19.61
N SER A 125 -16.22 -15.95 -20.74
CA SER A 125 -15.63 -16.01 -22.08
C SER A 125 -15.15 -14.64 -22.61
N LEU A 126 -15.22 -13.57 -21.81
CA LEU A 126 -14.72 -12.26 -22.21
C LEU A 126 -13.20 -12.30 -22.39
N THR A 127 -12.72 -11.75 -23.48
CA THR A 127 -11.27 -11.51 -23.67
C THR A 127 -10.83 -10.29 -22.88
N LEU A 128 -9.52 -10.12 -22.67
CA LEU A 128 -8.97 -8.92 -22.02
C LEU A 128 -9.43 -7.63 -22.73
N LYS A 129 -9.54 -7.65 -24.06
CA LYS A 129 -10.04 -6.54 -24.85
C LYS A 129 -11.52 -6.26 -24.56
N ASP A 130 -12.32 -7.32 -24.44
CA ASP A 130 -13.75 -7.22 -24.11
C ASP A 130 -13.93 -6.62 -22.69
N VAL A 131 -13.19 -7.13 -21.71
CA VAL A 131 -13.21 -6.59 -20.34
C VAL A 131 -12.82 -5.11 -20.35
N THR A 132 -11.75 -4.75 -21.06
CA THR A 132 -11.33 -3.35 -21.18
C THR A 132 -12.46 -2.48 -21.74
N PHE A 133 -13.10 -2.92 -22.81
CA PHE A 133 -14.22 -2.22 -23.43
C PHE A 133 -15.43 -2.08 -22.49
N VAL A 134 -15.85 -3.18 -21.85
CA VAL A 134 -16.98 -3.18 -20.90
C VAL A 134 -16.72 -2.22 -19.73
N LEU A 135 -15.51 -2.24 -19.17
CA LEU A 135 -15.19 -1.42 -18.02
C LEU A 135 -15.06 0.08 -18.34
N HIS A 136 -14.60 0.44 -19.53
CA HIS A 136 -14.48 1.83 -19.95
C HIS A 136 -15.78 2.40 -20.53
N GLU A 137 -16.40 1.66 -21.46
CA GLU A 137 -17.58 2.15 -22.19
C GLU A 137 -18.91 1.86 -21.46
N LYS A 138 -18.91 0.92 -20.50
CA LYS A 138 -20.11 0.44 -19.79
C LYS A 138 -21.21 -0.04 -20.77
N LYS A 139 -20.79 -0.70 -21.85
CA LYS A 139 -21.67 -1.22 -22.90
C LYS A 139 -21.53 -2.73 -23.02
N ALA A 140 -22.64 -3.38 -23.36
CA ALA A 140 -22.63 -4.80 -23.68
C ALA A 140 -21.94 -5.06 -25.01
N ILE A 141 -21.41 -6.27 -25.13
CA ILE A 141 -20.74 -6.75 -26.37
C ILE A 141 -21.64 -7.80 -27.04
N GLY A 142 -21.83 -7.67 -28.34
CA GLY A 142 -22.60 -8.65 -29.12
C GLY A 142 -22.01 -10.06 -29.01
N GLY A 143 -22.85 -11.06 -28.81
CA GLY A 143 -22.44 -12.46 -28.67
C GLY A 143 -21.94 -12.87 -27.29
N LYS A 144 -21.96 -11.96 -26.29
CA LYS A 144 -21.65 -12.26 -24.90
C LYS A 144 -22.91 -12.21 -24.05
N SER A 145 -22.99 -13.05 -23.02
CA SER A 145 -24.13 -13.06 -22.12
C SER A 145 -24.16 -11.84 -21.21
N LEU A 146 -25.36 -11.41 -20.82
CA LEU A 146 -25.50 -10.33 -19.83
C LEU A 146 -24.87 -10.68 -18.48
N ARG A 147 -24.90 -11.96 -18.11
CA ARG A 147 -24.23 -12.46 -16.91
C ARG A 147 -22.75 -12.13 -16.93
N GLU A 148 -22.04 -12.47 -18.03
CA GLU A 148 -20.60 -12.22 -18.17
C GLU A 148 -20.27 -10.72 -18.10
N ILE A 149 -21.12 -9.88 -18.65
CA ILE A 149 -20.97 -8.42 -18.58
C ILE A 149 -21.14 -7.93 -17.14
N TYR A 150 -22.17 -8.43 -16.43
CA TYR A 150 -22.37 -8.05 -15.01
C TYR A 150 -21.24 -8.54 -14.12
N GLU A 151 -20.72 -9.75 -14.31
CA GLU A 151 -19.56 -10.26 -13.58
C GLU A 151 -18.37 -9.28 -13.70
N ALA A 152 -18.07 -8.79 -14.90
CA ALA A 152 -17.00 -7.83 -15.12
C ALA A 152 -17.29 -6.46 -14.42
N LEU A 153 -18.49 -5.92 -14.58
CA LEU A 153 -18.87 -4.64 -13.97
C LEU A 153 -18.89 -4.71 -12.43
N ASN A 154 -19.41 -5.80 -11.88
CA ASN A 154 -19.48 -6.05 -10.46
C ASN A 154 -18.08 -6.20 -9.82
N THR A 155 -17.17 -6.91 -10.52
CA THR A 155 -15.77 -7.02 -10.08
C THR A 155 -15.12 -5.64 -10.01
N ARG A 156 -15.35 -4.77 -11.00
CA ARG A 156 -14.86 -3.38 -10.93
C ARG A 156 -15.44 -2.62 -9.74
N GLU A 157 -16.76 -2.69 -9.50
CA GLU A 157 -17.41 -2.03 -8.36
C GLU A 157 -16.82 -2.50 -7.04
N ALA A 158 -16.61 -3.82 -6.89
CA ALA A 158 -15.97 -4.41 -5.72
C ALA A 158 -14.52 -3.90 -5.53
N MET A 159 -13.74 -3.80 -6.60
CA MET A 159 -12.37 -3.29 -6.57
C MET A 159 -12.32 -1.81 -6.18
N GLU A 160 -13.23 -0.98 -6.69
CA GLU A 160 -13.36 0.42 -6.29
C GLU A 160 -13.65 0.55 -4.79
N MET A 161 -14.50 -0.31 -4.24
CA MET A 161 -14.76 -0.38 -2.80
C MET A 161 -13.51 -0.75 -2.01
N VAL A 162 -12.72 -1.74 -2.47
CA VAL A 162 -11.46 -2.17 -1.83
C VAL A 162 -10.43 -1.04 -1.86
N PHE A 163 -10.22 -0.39 -3.01
CA PHE A 163 -9.22 0.67 -3.15
C PHE A 163 -9.63 2.01 -2.52
N SER A 164 -10.89 2.16 -2.13
CA SER A 164 -11.35 3.40 -1.46
C SER A 164 -10.69 3.67 -0.11
N ASN A 165 -9.86 2.75 0.42
CA ASN A 165 -9.28 2.75 1.77
C ASN A 165 -10.30 2.86 2.93
N LYS A 166 -11.59 2.71 2.62
CA LYS A 166 -12.68 2.76 3.61
C LYS A 166 -13.11 1.37 4.07
N LEU A 167 -12.70 0.33 3.34
CA LEU A 167 -13.04 -1.05 3.63
C LEU A 167 -12.20 -1.55 4.82
N LYS A 168 -12.87 -1.84 5.93
CA LYS A 168 -12.27 -2.60 7.03
C LYS A 168 -12.60 -4.07 6.83
N ILE A 169 -11.64 -4.96 7.04
CA ILE A 169 -11.86 -6.42 6.99
C ILE A 169 -12.73 -6.81 8.18
N ARG A 170 -14.02 -7.00 7.93
CA ARG A 170 -15.06 -7.42 8.88
C ARG A 170 -16.09 -8.25 8.11
N GLU A 171 -16.71 -9.19 8.79
CA GLU A 171 -17.74 -10.08 8.23
C GLU A 171 -18.77 -9.32 7.37
N LYS A 172 -19.41 -8.30 7.91
CA LYS A 172 -20.38 -7.48 7.18
C LYS A 172 -19.87 -6.85 5.89
N ASN A 173 -18.57 -6.54 5.80
CA ASN A 173 -18.00 -5.95 4.60
C ASN A 173 -17.61 -7.02 3.57
N ILE A 174 -17.31 -8.23 4.03
CA ILE A 174 -17.10 -9.40 3.17
C ILE A 174 -18.44 -9.80 2.53
N ILE A 175 -19.52 -9.87 3.32
CA ILE A 175 -20.88 -10.11 2.82
C ILE A 175 -21.25 -9.05 1.77
N LYS A 176 -21.02 -7.77 2.07
CA LYS A 176 -21.30 -6.68 1.12
C LYS A 176 -20.51 -6.79 -0.18
N LEU A 177 -19.24 -7.21 -0.13
CA LEU A 177 -18.45 -7.46 -1.35
C LEU A 177 -19.07 -8.63 -2.14
N HIS A 178 -19.49 -9.68 -1.47
CA HIS A 178 -20.16 -10.80 -2.12
C HIS A 178 -21.46 -10.36 -2.80
N GLU A 179 -22.33 -9.61 -2.13
CA GLU A 179 -23.56 -9.05 -2.69
C GLU A 179 -23.28 -8.23 -3.97
N ILE A 180 -22.22 -7.42 -3.96
CA ILE A 180 -21.80 -6.67 -5.15
C ILE A 180 -21.41 -7.63 -6.28
N LEU A 181 -20.58 -8.64 -6.00
CA LEU A 181 -20.07 -9.56 -7.01
C LEU A 181 -21.15 -10.38 -7.70
N VAL A 182 -22.17 -10.84 -6.95
CA VAL A 182 -23.22 -11.70 -7.50
C VAL A 182 -24.43 -10.94 -8.07
N LYS A 183 -24.44 -9.63 -7.96
CA LYS A 183 -25.57 -8.79 -8.39
C LYS A 183 -25.87 -8.98 -9.88
N ASN A 184 -27.10 -9.34 -10.22
CA ASN A 184 -27.59 -9.57 -11.59
C ASN A 184 -26.87 -10.71 -12.36
N THR A 185 -26.14 -11.60 -11.68
CA THR A 185 -25.44 -12.71 -12.35
C THR A 185 -26.27 -13.99 -12.39
N GLY A 186 -27.47 -14.00 -11.79
CA GLY A 186 -28.32 -15.20 -11.70
C GLY A 186 -27.84 -16.22 -10.65
N VAL A 187 -26.81 -15.88 -9.87
CA VAL A 187 -26.48 -16.63 -8.65
C VAL A 187 -27.47 -16.20 -7.58
N ALA A 188 -28.03 -17.16 -6.85
CA ALA A 188 -28.98 -16.86 -5.76
C ALA A 188 -28.30 -15.96 -4.71
N GLU A 189 -28.96 -14.85 -4.39
CA GLU A 189 -28.56 -13.92 -3.34
C GLU A 189 -28.70 -14.55 -1.96
#